data_9f0e0f6bc75b1cd65b179e375b99d43f
#
_entry.id   9f0e0f6bc75b1cd65b179e375b99d43f
#
_cell.length_a   1.000
_cell.length_b   1.000
_cell.length_c   1.000
_cell.angle_alpha   90.00
_cell.angle_beta   90.00
_cell.angle_gamma   90.00
#
_symmetry.space_group_name_H-M   'P 1'
#
loop_
_entity.id
_entity.type
_entity.pdbx_description
1 polymer ?
#
loop_
_entity_poly.entity_id
_entity_poly.type
_entity_poly.pdbx_seq_one_letter_code
_entity_poly.pdbx_strand_id
1 'polypeptide(L)'
;AYNEEATIETLLKRVSAQKFADVEVEVIVVDDGSVDETRNILNENEDLYERLILRSSNGGKGAAVRDGLEAATGDYVLFQDADLEYDPKEYGKLLVPVREQGADAVIGSRHLAPSYVRVHYFWHLVGNRLITLIFNAFNNLTFTDIYSCYLMYRRELVNPAELKSDGWAQHAEILGLVARRGRIFYEVPVNYSGRTYAEGKKIRYWHAIAVIGMIIRKRFTAL
;
A
#
# COMPACT_ATOMS: atom_id res chain seq x y z
N ALA A 1 -1.19 -10.41 3.63
CA ALA A 1 -2.17 -11.35 3.03
C ALA A 1 -3.25 -11.70 4.05
N TYR A 2 -4.46 -11.98 3.59
CA TYR A 2 -5.55 -12.55 4.39
C TYR A 2 -6.55 -13.25 3.47
N ASN A 3 -6.60 -14.58 3.52
CA ASN A 3 -7.42 -15.43 2.66
C ASN A 3 -7.24 -15.09 1.17
N GLU A 4 -6.04 -15.33 0.67
CA GLU A 4 -5.63 -15.04 -0.71
C GLU A 4 -4.95 -16.30 -1.34
N GLU A 5 -5.46 -17.49 -1.02
CA GLU A 5 -4.94 -18.79 -1.53
C GLU A 5 -4.87 -18.84 -3.07
N ALA A 6 -5.81 -18.15 -3.75
CA ALA A 6 -5.86 -18.14 -5.22
C ALA A 6 -4.77 -17.25 -5.87
N THR A 7 -4.14 -16.35 -5.13
CA THR A 7 -3.32 -15.26 -5.72
C THR A 7 -1.92 -15.19 -5.16
N ILE A 8 -1.71 -15.59 -3.90
CA ILE A 8 -0.47 -15.35 -3.15
C ILE A 8 0.78 -15.94 -3.82
N GLU A 9 0.72 -17.19 -4.28
CA GLU A 9 1.85 -17.85 -4.95
C GLU A 9 2.23 -17.10 -6.24
N THR A 10 1.23 -16.78 -7.07
CA THR A 10 1.43 -16.06 -8.31
C THR A 10 2.04 -14.68 -8.05
N LEU A 11 1.58 -13.98 -7.01
CA LEU A 11 2.12 -12.69 -6.63
C LEU A 11 3.59 -12.79 -6.22
N LEU A 12 3.92 -13.71 -5.31
CA LEU A 12 5.30 -13.88 -4.83
C LEU A 12 6.27 -14.20 -5.98
N LYS A 13 5.88 -15.07 -6.90
CA LYS A 13 6.65 -15.34 -8.12
C LYS A 13 6.86 -14.10 -8.98
N ARG A 14 5.85 -13.22 -9.10
CA ARG A 14 5.98 -11.93 -9.82
C ARG A 14 6.88 -10.96 -9.09
N VAL A 15 6.84 -10.90 -7.76
CA VAL A 15 7.72 -10.06 -6.95
C VAL A 15 9.16 -10.53 -7.07
N SER A 16 9.43 -11.83 -6.89
CA SER A 16 10.79 -12.40 -6.96
C SER A 16 11.43 -12.27 -8.35
N ALA A 17 10.61 -12.13 -9.40
CA ALA A 17 11.08 -11.87 -10.76
C ALA A 17 11.54 -10.42 -10.99
N GLN A 18 11.23 -9.49 -10.07
CA GLN A 18 11.69 -8.11 -10.19
C GLN A 18 13.14 -8.02 -9.74
N LYS A 19 14.03 -7.71 -10.66
CA LYS A 19 15.47 -7.56 -10.40
C LYS A 19 15.91 -6.17 -10.85
N PHE A 20 16.60 -5.48 -9.98
CA PHE A 20 17.16 -4.16 -10.22
C PHE A 20 18.67 -4.21 -9.96
N ALA A 21 19.45 -3.51 -10.78
CA ALA A 21 20.91 -3.59 -10.71
C ALA A 21 21.48 -2.91 -9.44
N ASP A 22 20.76 -1.94 -8.90
CA ASP A 22 21.17 -1.02 -7.86
C ASP A 22 20.24 -1.00 -6.63
N VAL A 23 19.24 -1.89 -6.60
CA VAL A 23 18.27 -2.00 -5.50
C VAL A 23 18.11 -3.46 -5.12
N GLU A 24 18.28 -3.75 -3.86
CA GLU A 24 17.92 -5.01 -3.24
C GLU A 24 16.47 -4.94 -2.72
N VAL A 25 15.68 -5.96 -3.01
CA VAL A 25 14.28 -6.04 -2.61
C VAL A 25 14.15 -7.02 -1.45
N GLU A 26 13.84 -6.51 -0.26
CA GLU A 26 13.49 -7.31 0.92
C GLU A 26 11.99 -7.61 0.89
N VAL A 27 11.60 -8.87 0.77
CA VAL A 27 10.19 -9.30 0.76
C VAL A 27 9.78 -9.80 2.14
N ILE A 28 8.89 -9.06 2.79
CA ILE A 28 8.31 -9.44 4.08
C ILE A 28 6.84 -9.76 3.88
N VAL A 29 6.46 -11.00 4.13
CA VAL A 29 5.06 -11.43 4.05
C VAL A 29 4.45 -11.42 5.45
N VAL A 30 3.29 -10.79 5.59
CA VAL A 30 2.48 -10.85 6.82
C VAL A 30 1.16 -11.54 6.50
N ASP A 31 0.96 -12.71 7.07
CA ASP A 31 -0.34 -13.38 7.04
C ASP A 31 -1.19 -12.94 8.24
N ASP A 32 -2.27 -12.23 7.97
CA ASP A 32 -3.17 -11.66 8.99
C ASP A 32 -4.21 -12.67 9.51
N GLY A 33 -3.74 -13.87 9.84
CA GLY A 33 -4.61 -14.91 10.43
C GLY A 33 -5.49 -15.60 9.40
N SER A 34 -4.99 -15.94 8.21
CA SER A 34 -5.73 -16.70 7.20
C SER A 34 -6.24 -18.04 7.71
N VAL A 35 -7.41 -18.43 7.22
CA VAL A 35 -8.10 -19.68 7.56
C VAL A 35 -8.30 -20.60 6.36
N ASP A 36 -7.86 -20.16 5.17
CA ASP A 36 -7.79 -20.94 3.92
C ASP A 36 -6.37 -21.51 3.73
N GLU A 37 -6.04 -21.99 2.53
CA GLU A 37 -4.75 -22.59 2.21
C GLU A 37 -3.60 -21.57 2.10
N THR A 38 -3.83 -20.27 2.30
CA THR A 38 -2.80 -19.22 2.18
C THR A 38 -1.54 -19.55 2.97
N ARG A 39 -1.67 -20.02 4.23
CA ARG A 39 -0.51 -20.38 5.08
C ARG A 39 0.27 -21.56 4.57
N ASN A 40 -0.42 -22.59 4.09
CA ASN A 40 0.24 -23.79 3.55
C ASN A 40 1.03 -23.41 2.30
N ILE A 41 0.43 -22.60 1.40
CA ILE A 41 1.10 -22.11 0.20
C ILE A 41 2.34 -21.26 0.56
N LEU A 42 2.27 -20.42 1.58
CA LEU A 42 3.42 -19.63 2.03
C LEU A 42 4.54 -20.53 2.53
N ASN A 43 4.25 -21.54 3.36
CA ASN A 43 5.26 -22.46 3.87
C ASN A 43 5.89 -23.33 2.76
N GLU A 44 5.17 -23.62 1.68
CA GLU A 44 5.68 -24.37 0.53
C GLU A 44 6.56 -23.53 -0.40
N ASN A 45 6.56 -22.20 -0.25
CA ASN A 45 7.27 -21.25 -1.13
C ASN A 45 8.19 -20.30 -0.33
N GLU A 46 8.91 -20.83 0.66
CA GLU A 46 9.79 -20.05 1.55
C GLU A 46 10.96 -19.35 0.81
N ASP A 47 11.31 -19.82 -0.37
CA ASP A 47 12.35 -19.24 -1.23
C ASP A 47 11.93 -17.95 -1.93
N LEU A 48 10.65 -17.56 -1.86
CA LEU A 48 10.11 -16.37 -2.51
C LEU A 48 10.05 -15.11 -1.61
N TYR A 49 10.47 -15.23 -0.35
CA TYR A 49 10.49 -14.11 0.59
C TYR A 49 11.61 -14.28 1.64
N GLU A 50 12.05 -13.17 2.23
CA GLU A 50 13.08 -13.18 3.29
C GLU A 50 12.48 -13.41 4.68
N ARG A 51 11.22 -13.00 4.89
CA ARG A 51 10.58 -13.10 6.21
C ARG A 51 9.07 -13.36 6.11
N LEU A 52 8.61 -14.29 6.93
CA LEU A 52 7.18 -14.58 7.13
C LEU A 52 6.75 -14.27 8.56
N ILE A 53 5.69 -13.50 8.71
CA ILE A 53 5.06 -13.19 10.00
C ILE A 53 3.64 -13.78 9.97
N LEU A 54 3.40 -14.76 10.84
CA LEU A 54 2.09 -15.41 10.98
C LEU A 54 1.37 -14.86 12.21
N ARG A 55 0.27 -14.13 11.99
CA ARG A 55 -0.60 -13.67 13.07
C ARG A 55 -1.53 -14.81 13.51
N SER A 56 -1.82 -14.89 14.80
CA SER A 56 -2.71 -15.91 15.36
C SER A 56 -4.19 -15.71 14.97
N SER A 57 -4.59 -14.47 14.67
CA SER A 57 -5.94 -14.11 14.26
C SER A 57 -5.92 -12.84 13.41
N ASN A 58 -7.00 -12.63 12.64
CA ASN A 58 -7.17 -11.43 11.84
C ASN A 58 -7.26 -10.18 12.76
N GLY A 59 -6.34 -9.26 12.57
CA GLY A 59 -6.27 -7.98 13.25
C GLY A 59 -6.57 -6.80 12.33
N GLY A 60 -6.76 -7.06 11.04
CA GLY A 60 -7.00 -6.06 10.00
C GLY A 60 -5.72 -5.57 9.31
N LYS A 61 -5.89 -5.01 8.13
CA LYS A 61 -4.79 -4.57 7.26
C LYS A 61 -3.78 -3.68 7.98
N GLY A 62 -4.24 -2.76 8.82
CA GLY A 62 -3.36 -1.84 9.54
C GLY A 62 -2.47 -2.54 10.56
N ALA A 63 -2.99 -3.53 11.24
CA ALA A 63 -2.22 -4.33 12.19
C ALA A 63 -1.14 -5.16 11.46
N ALA A 64 -1.50 -5.82 10.35
CA ALA A 64 -0.55 -6.57 9.52
C ALA A 64 0.55 -5.65 8.95
N VAL A 65 0.18 -4.45 8.48
CA VAL A 65 1.15 -3.46 7.98
C VAL A 65 2.11 -3.01 9.08
N ARG A 66 1.63 -2.78 10.30
CA ARG A 66 2.47 -2.40 11.44
C ARG A 66 3.53 -3.49 11.74
N ASP A 67 3.11 -4.75 11.80
CA ASP A 67 4.03 -5.87 12.03
C ASP A 67 5.09 -5.97 10.92
N GLY A 68 4.68 -5.79 9.67
CA GLY A 68 5.60 -5.75 8.52
C GLY A 68 6.60 -4.59 8.60
N LEU A 69 6.15 -3.40 9.00
CA LEU A 69 7.01 -2.23 9.16
C LEU A 69 8.02 -2.39 10.31
N GLU A 70 7.62 -3.03 11.41
CA GLU A 70 8.53 -3.35 12.52
C GLU A 70 9.65 -4.31 12.10
N ALA A 71 9.37 -5.18 11.15
CA ALA A 71 10.32 -6.14 10.62
C ALA A 71 11.20 -5.60 9.49
N ALA A 72 10.78 -4.52 8.81
CA ALA A 72 11.45 -3.98 7.64
C ALA A 72 12.80 -3.35 7.98
N THR A 73 13.83 -3.63 7.14
CA THR A 73 15.18 -3.12 7.31
C THR A 73 15.64 -2.20 6.18
N GLY A 74 15.01 -2.27 5.00
CA GLY A 74 15.35 -1.47 3.83
C GLY A 74 15.19 0.05 4.03
N ASP A 75 15.80 0.84 3.16
CA ASP A 75 15.75 2.32 3.22
C ASP A 75 14.36 2.86 2.86
N TYR A 76 13.68 2.16 1.96
CA TYR A 76 12.32 2.47 1.51
C TYR A 76 11.37 1.31 1.78
N VAL A 77 10.12 1.63 1.98
CA VAL A 77 9.02 0.67 2.10
C VAL A 77 8.05 0.85 0.93
N LEU A 78 7.63 -0.25 0.34
CA LEU A 78 6.53 -0.32 -0.62
C LEU A 78 5.50 -1.34 -0.14
N PHE A 79 4.23 -0.97 -0.17
CA PHE A 79 3.14 -1.91 0.12
C PHE A 79 2.71 -2.65 -1.14
N GLN A 80 2.51 -3.96 -0.98
CA GLN A 80 1.96 -4.83 -2.02
C GLN A 80 0.79 -5.65 -1.43
N ASP A 81 -0.41 -5.41 -1.93
CA ASP A 81 -1.57 -6.25 -1.59
C ASP A 81 -1.48 -7.59 -2.32
N ALA A 82 -1.95 -8.67 -1.67
CA ALA A 82 -1.82 -10.04 -2.19
C ALA A 82 -2.84 -10.39 -3.29
N ASP A 83 -3.64 -9.45 -3.74
CA ASP A 83 -4.84 -9.64 -4.55
C ASP A 83 -4.66 -9.50 -6.07
N LEU A 84 -3.43 -9.30 -6.54
CA LEU A 84 -3.07 -9.09 -7.95
C LEU A 84 -3.74 -7.87 -8.62
N GLU A 85 -4.36 -6.96 -7.85
CA GLU A 85 -4.92 -5.73 -8.41
C GLU A 85 -3.82 -4.79 -8.93
N TYR A 86 -2.62 -4.86 -8.33
CA TYR A 86 -1.40 -4.17 -8.77
C TYR A 86 -0.34 -5.17 -9.24
N ASP A 87 0.36 -4.85 -10.33
CA ASP A 87 1.41 -5.72 -10.87
C ASP A 87 2.79 -5.26 -10.39
N PRO A 88 3.63 -6.16 -9.80
CA PRO A 88 5.01 -5.85 -9.41
C PRO A 88 5.91 -5.30 -10.51
N LYS A 89 5.58 -5.50 -11.78
CA LYS A 89 6.27 -4.87 -12.92
C LYS A 89 6.29 -3.35 -12.87
N GLU A 90 5.37 -2.74 -12.13
CA GLU A 90 5.29 -1.29 -11.95
C GLU A 90 6.34 -0.75 -10.96
N TYR A 91 7.04 -1.59 -10.18
CA TYR A 91 8.04 -1.15 -9.19
C TYR A 91 9.12 -0.27 -9.80
N GLY A 92 9.57 -0.61 -11.01
CA GLY A 92 10.57 0.18 -11.73
C GLY A 92 10.15 1.64 -11.92
N LYS A 93 8.87 1.92 -12.17
CA LYS A 93 8.35 3.28 -12.31
C LYS A 93 8.41 4.07 -11.00
N LEU A 94 8.13 3.41 -9.86
CA LEU A 94 8.21 4.02 -8.54
C LEU A 94 9.65 4.37 -8.15
N LEU A 95 10.63 3.57 -8.60
CA LEU A 95 12.04 3.80 -8.32
C LEU A 95 12.64 4.98 -9.10
N VAL A 96 12.07 5.36 -10.25
CA VAL A 96 12.61 6.47 -11.07
C VAL A 96 12.70 7.77 -10.28
N PRO A 97 11.63 8.31 -9.65
CA PRO A 97 11.73 9.54 -8.87
C PRO A 97 12.64 9.43 -7.65
N VAL A 98 12.77 8.22 -7.06
CA VAL A 98 13.70 7.99 -5.95
C VAL A 98 15.15 8.19 -6.41
N ARG A 99 15.52 7.59 -7.55
CA ARG A 99 16.87 7.64 -8.11
C ARG A 99 17.23 9.02 -8.66
N GLU A 100 16.33 9.61 -9.43
CA GLU A 100 16.62 10.82 -10.20
C GLU A 100 16.38 12.11 -9.42
N GLN A 101 15.43 12.08 -8.49
CA GLN A 101 14.97 13.28 -7.79
C GLN A 101 15.14 13.22 -6.27
N GLY A 102 15.61 12.08 -5.74
CA GLY A 102 15.73 11.87 -4.30
C GLY A 102 14.39 11.92 -3.56
N ALA A 103 13.31 11.43 -4.20
CA ALA A 103 11.97 11.49 -3.65
C ALA A 103 11.89 10.84 -2.27
N ASP A 104 11.26 11.51 -1.33
CA ASP A 104 10.96 10.96 0.00
C ASP A 104 9.78 9.99 -0.05
N ALA A 105 8.83 10.25 -0.95
CA ALA A 105 7.76 9.31 -1.25
C ALA A 105 7.27 9.42 -2.70
N VAL A 106 6.82 8.29 -3.22
CA VAL A 106 6.24 8.15 -4.56
C VAL A 106 4.94 7.38 -4.47
N ILE A 107 3.88 7.91 -5.08
CA ILE A 107 2.59 7.23 -5.19
C ILE A 107 2.40 6.74 -6.63
N GLY A 108 2.04 5.47 -6.77
CA GLY A 108 1.57 4.93 -8.04
C GLY A 108 0.11 5.31 -8.28
N SER A 109 -0.14 6.40 -8.99
CA SER A 109 -1.50 6.89 -9.24
C SER A 109 -2.22 6.11 -10.33
N ARG A 110 -3.47 5.72 -10.06
CA ARG A 110 -4.40 5.10 -11.01
C ARG A 110 -5.07 6.14 -11.92
N HIS A 111 -4.86 7.44 -11.64
CA HIS A 111 -5.53 8.56 -12.30
C HIS A 111 -4.61 9.41 -13.18
N LEU A 112 -3.31 9.13 -13.20
CA LEU A 112 -2.30 9.78 -14.05
C LEU A 112 -2.13 9.07 -15.39
N ALA A 113 -3.20 8.98 -16.18
CA ALA A 113 -3.16 8.41 -17.54
C ALA A 113 -2.31 7.13 -17.68
N PRO A 114 -2.59 6.06 -16.93
CA PRO A 114 -1.92 4.76 -17.13
C PRO A 114 -2.21 4.24 -18.54
N SER A 115 -1.45 3.25 -19.01
CA SER A 115 -1.57 2.70 -20.36
C SER A 115 -2.98 2.17 -20.67
N TYR A 116 -3.67 1.65 -19.65
CA TYR A 116 -5.08 1.25 -19.70
C TYR A 116 -5.68 1.29 -18.30
N VAL A 117 -7.00 1.47 -18.22
CA VAL A 117 -7.76 1.53 -16.97
C VAL A 117 -8.98 0.63 -17.07
N ARG A 118 -9.13 -0.28 -16.11
CA ARG A 118 -10.40 -1.01 -15.98
C ARG A 118 -11.48 -0.04 -15.52
N VAL A 119 -12.56 0.09 -16.29
CA VAL A 119 -13.70 0.97 -15.95
C VAL A 119 -14.45 0.39 -14.75
N HIS A 120 -14.61 1.20 -13.73
CA HIS A 120 -15.20 0.82 -12.45
C HIS A 120 -16.44 1.65 -12.10
N TYR A 121 -16.90 1.47 -10.86
CA TYR A 121 -18.08 2.16 -10.33
C TYR A 121 -17.83 3.67 -10.19
N PHE A 122 -18.72 4.47 -10.76
CA PHE A 122 -18.69 5.92 -10.72
C PHE A 122 -18.54 6.49 -9.28
N TRP A 123 -19.32 5.98 -8.34
CA TRP A 123 -19.31 6.47 -6.96
C TRP A 123 -18.02 6.16 -6.21
N HIS A 124 -17.31 5.09 -6.57
CA HIS A 124 -15.97 4.82 -6.02
C HIS A 124 -14.95 5.85 -6.51
N LEU A 125 -15.04 6.25 -7.78
CA LEU A 125 -14.18 7.32 -8.32
C LEU A 125 -14.46 8.65 -7.60
N VAL A 126 -15.75 9.01 -7.45
CA VAL A 126 -16.13 10.24 -6.73
C VAL A 126 -15.64 10.22 -5.29
N GLY A 127 -15.83 9.11 -4.58
CA GLY A 127 -15.35 8.95 -3.20
C GLY A 127 -13.82 9.10 -3.08
N ASN A 128 -13.06 8.44 -3.96
CA ASN A 128 -11.61 8.54 -3.97
C ASN A 128 -11.13 9.97 -4.26
N ARG A 129 -11.74 10.65 -5.23
CA ARG A 129 -11.41 12.06 -5.52
C ARG A 129 -11.73 13.00 -4.36
N LEU A 130 -12.87 12.79 -3.68
CA LEU A 130 -13.23 13.59 -2.51
C LEU A 130 -12.23 13.41 -1.36
N ILE A 131 -11.86 12.16 -1.06
CA ILE A 131 -10.86 11.85 -0.02
C ILE A 131 -9.53 12.50 -0.39
N THR A 132 -9.09 12.39 -1.65
CA THR A 132 -7.86 13.01 -2.15
C THR A 132 -7.92 14.53 -2.03
N LEU A 133 -9.02 15.15 -2.41
CA LEU A 133 -9.22 16.60 -2.28
C LEU A 133 -9.10 17.07 -0.82
N ILE A 134 -9.75 16.37 0.09
CA ILE A 134 -9.69 16.67 1.53
C ILE A 134 -8.24 16.55 2.03
N PHE A 135 -7.55 15.47 1.69
CA PHE A 135 -6.15 15.25 2.08
C PHE A 135 -5.25 16.38 1.57
N ASN A 136 -5.38 16.73 0.29
CA ASN A 136 -4.59 17.79 -0.35
C ASN A 136 -4.83 19.16 0.31
N ALA A 137 -6.09 19.48 0.59
CA ALA A 137 -6.43 20.75 1.25
C ALA A 137 -5.81 20.86 2.65
N PHE A 138 -5.82 19.78 3.43
CA PHE A 138 -5.23 19.78 4.78
C PHE A 138 -3.71 19.76 4.80
N ASN A 139 -3.05 19.20 3.77
CA ASN A 139 -1.60 19.04 3.73
C ASN A 139 -0.92 20.00 2.74
N ASN A 140 -1.69 20.85 2.03
CA ASN A 140 -1.19 21.73 0.97
C ASN A 140 -0.39 20.97 -0.11
N LEU A 141 -0.97 19.90 -0.63
CA LEU A 141 -0.40 19.00 -1.64
C LEU A 141 -1.34 18.88 -2.83
N THR A 142 -0.87 18.25 -3.92
CA THR A 142 -1.62 18.14 -5.19
C THR A 142 -1.67 16.69 -5.70
N PHE A 143 -1.70 15.71 -4.81
CA PHE A 143 -1.85 14.31 -5.21
C PHE A 143 -3.12 14.07 -6.01
N THR A 144 -3.07 13.13 -6.93
CA THR A 144 -4.23 12.72 -7.73
C THR A 144 -4.92 11.47 -7.19
N ASP A 145 -4.20 10.64 -6.42
CA ASP A 145 -4.70 9.36 -5.91
C ASP A 145 -4.03 8.93 -4.59
N ILE A 146 -4.45 9.50 -3.48
CA ILE A 146 -3.88 9.15 -2.17
C ILE A 146 -4.27 7.76 -1.66
N TYR A 147 -5.19 7.08 -2.32
CA TYR A 147 -5.71 5.77 -1.87
C TYR A 147 -5.22 4.61 -2.74
N SER A 148 -4.15 4.85 -3.49
CA SER A 148 -3.42 3.80 -4.17
C SER A 148 -2.61 2.97 -3.17
N CYS A 149 -2.67 1.65 -3.26
CA CYS A 149 -1.84 0.76 -2.45
C CYS A 149 -0.34 1.00 -2.73
N TYR A 150 0.02 1.34 -3.96
CA TYR A 150 1.41 1.62 -4.31
C TYR A 150 1.88 2.95 -3.75
N LEU A 151 2.19 2.94 -2.46
CA LEU A 151 2.88 3.99 -1.73
C LEU A 151 4.28 3.49 -1.36
N MET A 152 5.29 4.06 -2.01
CA MET A 152 6.70 3.89 -1.68
C MET A 152 7.17 5.12 -0.89
N TYR A 153 7.87 4.93 0.22
CA TYR A 153 8.37 6.06 1.04
C TYR A 153 9.61 5.67 1.84
N ARG A 154 10.42 6.65 2.23
CA ARG A 154 11.56 6.45 3.13
C ARG A 154 11.08 5.88 4.46
N ARG A 155 11.61 4.72 4.84
CA ARG A 155 11.20 4.02 6.06
C ARG A 155 11.30 4.89 7.31
N GLU A 156 12.31 5.74 7.42
CA GLU A 156 12.54 6.64 8.56
C GLU A 156 11.42 7.66 8.81
N LEU A 157 10.57 7.94 7.81
CA LEU A 157 9.46 8.89 7.95
C LEU A 157 8.33 8.35 8.82
N VAL A 158 8.26 7.04 9.04
CA VAL A 158 7.15 6.42 9.77
C VAL A 158 7.70 5.49 10.85
N ASN A 159 7.50 5.85 12.11
CA ASN A 159 7.74 4.95 13.22
C ASN A 159 6.49 4.04 13.41
N PRO A 160 6.61 2.72 13.28
CA PRO A 160 5.48 1.79 13.44
C PRO A 160 4.73 1.95 14.79
N ALA A 161 5.44 2.27 15.87
CA ALA A 161 4.85 2.48 17.20
C ALA A 161 3.86 3.66 17.27
N GLU A 162 3.89 4.59 16.30
CA GLU A 162 2.95 5.72 16.22
C GLU A 162 1.64 5.37 15.51
N LEU A 163 1.59 4.22 14.82
CA LEU A 163 0.42 3.78 14.07
C LEU A 163 -0.63 3.20 15.02
N LYS A 164 -1.86 3.68 14.90
CA LYS A 164 -2.98 3.32 15.78
C LYS A 164 -4.15 2.68 15.06
N SER A 165 -4.18 2.79 13.71
CA SER A 165 -5.27 2.24 12.92
C SER A 165 -5.00 0.80 12.54
N ASP A 166 -5.86 -0.11 12.93
CA ASP A 166 -5.79 -1.52 12.55
C ASP A 166 -6.55 -1.81 11.24
N GLY A 167 -7.43 -0.90 10.82
CA GLY A 167 -8.26 -1.05 9.62
C GLY A 167 -7.79 -0.23 8.41
N TRP A 168 -8.73 0.07 7.51
CA TRP A 168 -8.49 0.76 6.24
C TRP A 168 -7.98 2.20 6.36
N ALA A 169 -8.17 2.87 7.50
CA ALA A 169 -7.64 4.22 7.74
C ALA A 169 -6.11 4.25 7.92
N GLN A 170 -5.46 3.11 8.11
CA GLN A 170 -4.01 2.96 8.25
C GLN A 170 -3.24 3.64 7.10
N HIS A 171 -3.70 3.49 5.85
CA HIS A 171 -3.03 4.09 4.70
C HIS A 171 -3.01 5.62 4.78
N ALA A 172 -4.14 6.24 5.13
CA ALA A 172 -4.22 7.69 5.34
C ALA A 172 -3.40 8.14 6.56
N GLU A 173 -3.30 7.30 7.60
CA GLU A 173 -2.45 7.54 8.76
C GLU A 173 -0.97 7.60 8.38
N ILE A 174 -0.49 6.62 7.63
CA ILE A 174 0.89 6.55 7.14
C ILE A 174 1.18 7.73 6.21
N LEU A 175 0.33 7.95 5.20
CA LEU A 175 0.54 9.04 4.25
C LEU A 175 0.51 10.41 4.95
N GLY A 176 -0.31 10.58 5.99
CA GLY A 176 -0.34 11.78 6.82
C GLY A 176 0.99 12.03 7.56
N LEU A 177 1.65 10.98 8.06
CA LEU A 177 2.99 11.09 8.67
C LEU A 177 4.05 11.40 7.61
N VAL A 178 4.01 10.71 6.48
CA VAL A 178 4.91 10.92 5.34
C VAL A 178 4.79 12.35 4.82
N ALA A 179 3.57 12.87 4.61
CA ALA A 179 3.34 14.23 4.13
C ALA A 179 3.84 15.33 5.10
N ARG A 180 3.91 15.03 6.39
CA ARG A 180 4.40 15.98 7.40
C ARG A 180 5.90 15.98 7.59
N ARG A 181 6.57 14.86 7.34
CA ARG A 181 8.00 14.65 7.60
C ARG A 181 8.84 14.69 6.34
N GLY A 182 8.30 14.21 5.21
CA GLY A 182 8.92 14.28 3.90
C GLY A 182 8.81 15.67 3.28
N ARG A 183 9.54 15.89 2.18
CA ARG A 183 9.60 17.17 1.45
C ARG A 183 9.42 17.00 -0.04
N ILE A 184 9.89 15.89 -0.60
CA ILE A 184 9.94 15.64 -2.04
C ILE A 184 9.00 14.49 -2.38
N PHE A 185 7.87 14.81 -3.03
CA PHE A 185 6.82 13.87 -3.37
C PHE A 185 6.61 13.80 -4.86
N TYR A 186 6.40 12.60 -5.37
CA TYR A 186 6.10 12.35 -6.77
C TYR A 186 4.91 11.40 -6.92
N GLU A 187 4.26 11.47 -8.05
CA GLU A 187 3.32 10.46 -8.52
C GLU A 187 3.78 9.92 -9.87
N VAL A 188 3.57 8.63 -10.08
CA VAL A 188 3.81 7.97 -11.36
C VAL A 188 2.56 7.21 -11.81
N PRO A 189 2.26 7.12 -13.10
CA PRO A 189 1.12 6.34 -13.58
C PRO A 189 1.36 4.85 -13.41
N VAL A 190 0.39 4.14 -12.79
CA VAL A 190 0.42 2.68 -12.64
C VAL A 190 -0.85 2.05 -13.17
N ASN A 191 -0.72 0.88 -13.77
CA ASN A 191 -1.87 0.08 -14.18
C ASN A 191 -2.53 -0.55 -12.96
N TYR A 192 -3.86 -0.64 -13.00
CA TYR A 192 -4.67 -1.16 -11.92
C TYR A 192 -5.81 -2.02 -12.45
N SER A 193 -5.89 -3.25 -11.97
CA SER A 193 -6.91 -4.22 -12.36
C SER A 193 -7.82 -4.55 -11.18
N GLY A 194 -8.56 -3.55 -10.67
CA GLY A 194 -9.38 -3.70 -9.48
C GLY A 194 -10.43 -4.80 -9.61
N ARG A 195 -10.67 -5.54 -8.52
CA ARG A 195 -11.70 -6.57 -8.42
C ARG A 195 -13.10 -5.98 -8.30
N THR A 196 -14.09 -6.68 -8.82
CA THR A 196 -15.51 -6.41 -8.54
C THR A 196 -15.89 -7.00 -7.18
N TYR A 197 -17.10 -6.68 -6.69
CA TYR A 197 -17.60 -7.31 -5.45
C TYR A 197 -17.79 -8.83 -5.59
N ALA A 198 -18.13 -9.32 -6.78
CA ALA A 198 -18.19 -10.74 -7.08
C ALA A 198 -16.82 -11.43 -7.09
N GLU A 199 -15.76 -10.66 -7.39
CA GLU A 199 -14.36 -11.11 -7.35
C GLU A 199 -13.70 -10.87 -5.97
N GLY A 200 -14.47 -10.59 -4.92
CA GLY A 200 -13.97 -10.50 -3.55
C GLY A 200 -13.52 -9.12 -3.06
N LYS A 201 -14.00 -8.02 -3.66
CA LYS A 201 -13.68 -6.67 -3.19
C LYS A 201 -14.18 -6.45 -1.75
N LYS A 202 -13.25 -6.15 -0.84
CA LYS A 202 -13.50 -6.06 0.62
C LYS A 202 -13.86 -4.63 1.08
N ILE A 203 -13.44 -3.57 0.36
CA ILE A 203 -13.69 -2.16 0.73
C ILE A 203 -15.12 -1.75 0.43
N ARG A 204 -15.76 -1.08 1.41
CA ARG A 204 -17.12 -0.53 1.30
C ARG A 204 -17.14 0.98 1.60
N TYR A 205 -18.19 1.70 1.16
CA TYR A 205 -18.27 3.16 1.20
C TYR A 205 -18.18 3.77 2.62
N TRP A 206 -18.63 3.06 3.66
CA TRP A 206 -18.55 3.57 5.03
C TRP A 206 -17.13 3.64 5.59
N HIS A 207 -16.16 2.90 5.02
CA HIS A 207 -14.75 3.03 5.39
C HIS A 207 -14.21 4.44 5.09
N ALA A 208 -14.80 5.17 4.13
CA ALA A 208 -14.43 6.54 3.81
C ALA A 208 -14.54 7.49 5.01
N ILE A 209 -15.53 7.28 5.90
CA ILE A 209 -15.73 8.12 7.10
C ILE A 209 -14.54 7.98 8.04
N ALA A 210 -14.09 6.75 8.29
CA ALA A 210 -12.92 6.50 9.15
C ALA A 210 -11.64 7.12 8.55
N VAL A 211 -11.50 7.06 7.22
CA VAL A 211 -10.37 7.63 6.49
C VAL A 211 -10.35 9.16 6.61
N ILE A 212 -11.47 9.82 6.36
CA ILE A 212 -11.60 11.28 6.49
C ILE A 212 -11.32 11.71 7.93
N GLY A 213 -11.89 11.00 8.91
CA GLY A 213 -11.60 11.24 10.32
C GLY A 213 -10.12 11.12 10.67
N MET A 214 -9.41 10.13 10.08
CA MET A 214 -7.97 9.96 10.27
C MET A 214 -7.17 11.10 9.64
N ILE A 215 -7.50 11.54 8.42
CA ILE A 215 -6.85 12.67 7.74
C ILE A 215 -6.94 13.93 8.61
N ILE A 216 -8.14 14.26 9.10
CA ILE A 216 -8.36 15.43 9.95
C ILE A 216 -7.58 15.28 11.26
N ARG A 217 -7.70 14.15 11.95
CA ARG A 217 -7.01 13.88 13.20
C ARG A 217 -5.49 14.06 13.08
N LYS A 218 -4.87 13.46 12.05
CA LYS A 218 -3.40 13.53 11.87
C LYS A 218 -2.92 14.93 11.55
N ARG A 219 -3.75 15.78 10.98
CA ARG A 219 -3.38 17.20 10.75
C ARG A 219 -3.25 17.99 12.06
N PHE A 220 -4.11 17.71 13.04
CA PHE A 220 -4.18 18.47 14.30
C PHE A 220 -3.52 17.81 15.51
N THR A 221 -3.13 16.53 15.41
CA THR A 221 -2.31 15.91 16.48
C THR A 221 -0.86 16.37 16.34
N ALA A 222 -0.28 16.83 17.47
CA ALA A 222 1.16 17.16 17.51
C ALA A 222 2.03 15.96 17.10
N LEU A 223 3.20 16.27 16.54
CA LEU A 223 4.25 15.27 16.32
C LEU A 223 4.79 14.77 17.64
#